data_9277da7bb0aeb849867b4fa4ed53594a
#
_entry.id   9277da7bb0aeb849867b4fa4ed53594a
#
_cell.length_a   1.000
_cell.length_b   1.000
_cell.length_c   1.000
_cell.angle_alpha   90.00
_cell.angle_beta   90.00
_cell.angle_gamma   90.00
#
_symmetry.space_group_name_H-M   'P 1'
#
loop_
_entity.id
_entity.type
_entity.pdbx_description
1 polymer ?
#
loop_
_entity_poly.entity_id
_entity_poly.type
_entity_poly.pdbx_seq_one_letter_code
_entity_poly.pdbx_strand_id
1 'polypeptide(L)'
;EVLAKLKKMASHNRIYEDLYRGAGAYRHYIPSLVNALSSRGEFLTAYTPYQAEMSQGLLQSIFEYQTMICELTGMDVSNASVYDGATAAAEALLMCRDPKHRRVLVPASVHPQILQVIRTYGEAYGMTITVLECPHGVLEESVLREALSEDTACLLLQQPNYFGLIEDAETLFAAAAEKKVKGILHINPIAAALLPSAKEAGAVIAVGEGQPLGMPLNFGGPYLGFMASVSAMMRKLPGRIVGQSTDHEGRRAYVLTLQAREQHIRREKASSSICSNQAL
;
A
#
# COMPACT_ATOMS: atom_id res chain seq x y z
N GLU A 1 2.89 -40.90 11.84
CA GLU A 1 1.40 -40.96 11.87
C GLU A 1 0.79 -39.59 11.59
N VAL A 2 1.07 -38.55 12.39
CA VAL A 2 0.51 -37.19 12.21
C VAL A 2 0.86 -36.61 10.84
N LEU A 3 2.12 -36.70 10.41
CA LEU A 3 2.56 -36.20 9.10
C LEU A 3 1.80 -36.88 7.95
N ALA A 4 1.58 -38.18 8.03
CA ALA A 4 0.84 -38.94 7.00
C ALA A 4 -0.64 -38.45 6.95
N LYS A 5 -1.25 -38.21 8.10
CA LYS A 5 -2.61 -37.68 8.20
C LYS A 5 -2.70 -36.29 7.58
N LEU A 6 -1.78 -35.39 7.90
CA LEU A 6 -1.73 -34.05 7.34
C LEU A 6 -1.49 -34.05 5.82
N LYS A 7 -0.57 -34.90 5.32
CA LYS A 7 -0.37 -35.07 3.87
C LYS A 7 -1.64 -35.58 3.16
N LYS A 8 -2.36 -36.52 3.77
CA LYS A 8 -3.64 -37.00 3.23
C LYS A 8 -4.69 -35.89 3.20
N MET A 9 -4.78 -35.04 4.24
CA MET A 9 -5.67 -33.89 4.24
C MET A 9 -5.28 -32.86 3.16
N ALA A 10 -4.01 -32.58 3.06
CA ALA A 10 -3.47 -31.65 2.03
C ALA A 10 -3.72 -32.13 0.60
N SER A 11 -3.72 -33.46 0.36
CA SER A 11 -3.99 -34.03 -0.97
C SER A 11 -5.43 -33.85 -1.47
N HIS A 12 -6.34 -33.39 -0.62
CA HIS A 12 -7.70 -33.03 -1.03
C HIS A 12 -7.77 -31.64 -1.71
N ASN A 13 -6.72 -30.81 -1.57
CA ASN A 13 -6.62 -29.55 -2.29
C ASN A 13 -6.34 -29.81 -3.78
N ARG A 14 -6.99 -29.07 -4.65
CA ARG A 14 -6.70 -29.10 -6.08
C ARG A 14 -5.64 -28.04 -6.40
N ILE A 15 -4.53 -28.48 -6.96
CA ILE A 15 -3.46 -27.60 -7.46
C ILE A 15 -3.53 -27.64 -8.97
N TYR A 16 -3.71 -26.48 -9.60
CA TYR A 16 -3.74 -26.36 -11.06
C TYR A 16 -2.38 -25.87 -11.53
N GLU A 17 -1.86 -26.47 -12.61
CA GLU A 17 -0.63 -26.01 -13.26
C GLU A 17 -0.88 -24.65 -13.93
N ASP A 18 -2.01 -24.53 -14.65
CA ASP A 18 -2.43 -23.31 -15.29
C ASP A 18 -3.71 -22.76 -14.61
N LEU A 19 -3.64 -21.53 -14.18
CA LEU A 19 -4.74 -20.86 -13.49
C LEU A 19 -5.14 -19.58 -14.25
N TYR A 20 -6.29 -19.64 -14.91
CA TYR A 20 -6.84 -18.51 -15.67
C TYR A 20 -7.88 -17.68 -14.88
N ARG A 21 -8.18 -18.08 -13.66
CA ARG A 21 -9.06 -17.30 -12.79
C ARG A 21 -8.25 -16.20 -12.10
N GLY A 22 -8.56 -14.94 -12.46
CA GLY A 22 -7.99 -13.76 -11.83
C GLY A 22 -8.57 -13.47 -10.45
N ALA A 23 -8.78 -12.22 -10.13
CA ALA A 23 -9.37 -11.67 -8.92
C ALA A 23 -8.39 -11.36 -7.78
N GLY A 24 -7.24 -10.80 -8.11
CA GLY A 24 -6.46 -10.00 -7.19
C GLY A 24 -5.13 -10.56 -6.74
N ALA A 25 -4.98 -11.87 -6.54
CA ALA A 25 -3.71 -12.47 -6.18
C ALA A 25 -3.27 -13.50 -7.24
N TYR A 26 -2.01 -13.41 -7.66
CA TYR A 26 -1.47 -14.20 -8.76
C TYR A 26 -0.14 -14.82 -8.35
N ARG A 27 0.21 -15.94 -8.99
CA ARG A 27 1.54 -16.52 -8.86
C ARG A 27 2.56 -15.61 -9.53
N HIS A 28 3.65 -15.35 -8.82
CA HIS A 28 4.81 -14.61 -9.32
C HIS A 28 6.05 -15.46 -9.13
N TYR A 29 7.09 -15.17 -9.90
CA TYR A 29 8.40 -15.77 -9.67
C TYR A 29 8.95 -15.30 -8.33
N ILE A 30 9.30 -16.23 -7.45
CA ILE A 30 9.90 -15.95 -6.16
C ILE A 30 11.33 -16.48 -6.19
N PRO A 31 12.36 -15.63 -6.18
CA PRO A 31 13.75 -16.08 -6.11
C PRO A 31 14.00 -16.93 -4.85
N SER A 32 14.81 -17.99 -4.97
CA SER A 32 15.16 -18.85 -3.84
C SER A 32 15.81 -18.10 -2.69
N LEU A 33 16.48 -16.97 -2.99
CA LEU A 33 17.09 -16.08 -2.01
C LEU A 33 16.07 -15.51 -1.03
N VAL A 34 14.84 -15.22 -1.46
CA VAL A 34 13.77 -14.71 -0.58
C VAL A 34 13.50 -15.69 0.56
N ASN A 35 13.29 -16.97 0.23
CA ASN A 35 13.07 -17.99 1.25
C ASN A 35 14.30 -18.21 2.14
N ALA A 36 15.49 -18.18 1.57
CA ALA A 36 16.74 -18.36 2.30
C ALA A 36 17.00 -17.25 3.32
N LEU A 37 16.69 -16.00 2.97
CA LEU A 37 16.87 -14.86 3.87
C LEU A 37 15.72 -14.76 4.89
N SER A 38 14.47 -14.86 4.46
CA SER A 38 13.31 -14.71 5.35
C SER A 38 13.20 -15.84 6.40
N SER A 39 13.79 -17.01 6.15
CA SER A 39 13.83 -18.10 7.12
C SER A 39 14.95 -17.99 8.18
N ARG A 40 15.76 -16.96 8.12
CA ARG A 40 16.82 -16.74 9.13
C ARG A 40 16.24 -16.36 10.48
N GLY A 41 16.85 -16.84 11.56
CA GLY A 41 16.40 -16.61 12.93
C GLY A 41 16.32 -15.13 13.30
N GLU A 42 17.18 -14.31 12.71
CA GLU A 42 17.23 -12.85 12.95
C GLU A 42 15.91 -12.15 12.52
N PHE A 43 15.23 -12.68 11.51
CA PHE A 43 13.94 -12.15 11.06
C PHE A 43 12.76 -12.87 11.73
N LEU A 44 12.80 -14.21 11.85
CA LEU A 44 11.69 -15.01 12.38
C LEU A 44 11.29 -14.66 13.81
N THR A 45 12.23 -14.24 14.63
CA THR A 45 11.99 -13.87 16.03
C THR A 45 11.80 -12.36 16.21
N ALA A 46 11.90 -11.59 15.14
CA ALA A 46 11.74 -10.14 15.18
C ALA A 46 10.30 -9.74 15.49
N TYR A 47 10.16 -8.70 16.30
CA TYR A 47 8.93 -7.96 16.51
C TYR A 47 9.18 -6.50 16.18
N THR A 48 8.30 -5.60 16.56
CA THR A 48 8.51 -4.17 16.34
C THR A 48 9.83 -3.69 16.96
N PRO A 49 10.74 -3.08 16.20
CA PRO A 49 12.07 -2.69 16.68
C PRO A 49 12.01 -1.39 17.50
N TYR A 50 11.40 -1.42 18.68
CA TYR A 50 11.26 -0.25 19.56
C TYR A 50 12.59 0.23 20.13
N GLN A 51 13.49 -0.70 20.45
CA GLN A 51 14.81 -0.39 21.02
C GLN A 51 15.84 -0.34 19.88
N ALA A 52 16.17 0.88 19.47
CA ALA A 52 17.09 1.10 18.35
C ALA A 52 18.46 0.46 18.58
N GLU A 53 18.98 0.54 19.80
CA GLU A 53 20.27 -0.03 20.21
C GLU A 53 20.37 -1.56 20.03
N MET A 54 19.23 -2.27 20.10
CA MET A 54 19.16 -3.72 19.93
C MET A 54 18.74 -4.16 18.52
N SER A 55 18.22 -3.25 17.71
CA SER A 55 17.47 -3.59 16.50
C SER A 55 18.04 -2.90 15.24
N GLN A 56 19.31 -2.54 15.24
CA GLN A 56 19.91 -1.79 14.11
C GLN A 56 19.77 -2.51 12.77
N GLY A 57 19.98 -3.82 12.72
CA GLY A 57 19.83 -4.60 11.49
C GLY A 57 18.41 -4.62 10.94
N LEU A 58 17.40 -4.76 11.82
CA LEU A 58 15.99 -4.71 11.40
C LEU A 58 15.57 -3.31 10.98
N LEU A 59 15.98 -2.28 11.69
CA LEU A 59 15.73 -0.90 11.31
C LEU A 59 16.38 -0.57 9.96
N GLN A 60 17.59 -1.04 9.71
CA GLN A 60 18.25 -0.91 8.42
C GLN A 60 17.45 -1.60 7.31
N SER A 61 17.00 -2.82 7.52
CA SER A 61 16.20 -3.57 6.53
C SER A 61 14.89 -2.83 6.19
N ILE A 62 14.21 -2.27 7.19
CA ILE A 62 13.01 -1.47 6.97
C ILE A 62 13.35 -0.18 6.21
N PHE A 63 14.45 0.48 6.55
CA PHE A 63 14.89 1.68 5.84
C PHE A 63 15.20 1.39 4.36
N GLU A 64 15.87 0.28 4.08
CA GLU A 64 16.16 -0.16 2.71
C GLU A 64 14.88 -0.49 1.95
N TYR A 65 13.91 -1.19 2.57
CA TYR A 65 12.58 -1.41 2.01
C TYR A 65 11.88 -0.09 1.67
N GLN A 66 11.85 0.87 2.60
CA GLN A 66 11.26 2.19 2.36
C GLN A 66 11.89 2.89 1.16
N THR A 67 13.23 2.80 1.04
CA THR A 67 13.97 3.36 -0.09
C THR A 67 13.55 2.70 -1.40
N MET A 68 13.47 1.37 -1.45
CA MET A 68 13.04 0.64 -2.65
C MET A 68 11.62 0.99 -3.06
N ILE A 69 10.69 1.14 -2.10
CA ILE A 69 9.32 1.59 -2.42
C ILE A 69 9.30 3.03 -2.93
N CYS A 70 10.11 3.93 -2.37
CA CYS A 70 10.23 5.29 -2.88
C CYS A 70 10.76 5.32 -4.32
N GLU A 71 11.80 4.56 -4.62
CA GLU A 71 12.35 4.44 -5.98
C GLU A 71 11.32 3.89 -6.97
N LEU A 72 10.59 2.83 -6.58
CA LEU A 72 9.57 2.22 -7.42
C LEU A 72 8.39 3.14 -7.73
N THR A 73 8.01 3.98 -6.78
CA THR A 73 6.82 4.85 -6.87
C THR A 73 7.16 6.29 -7.28
N GLY A 74 8.43 6.66 -7.27
CA GLY A 74 8.90 8.03 -7.43
C GLY A 74 8.59 8.94 -6.23
N MET A 75 8.02 8.40 -5.15
CA MET A 75 7.62 9.17 -3.97
C MET A 75 8.80 9.50 -3.05
N ASP A 76 8.61 10.48 -2.16
CA ASP A 76 9.69 11.00 -1.32
C ASP A 76 9.85 10.23 0.00
N VAL A 77 8.79 9.59 0.49
CA VAL A 77 8.77 8.89 1.77
C VAL A 77 7.81 7.70 1.75
N SER A 78 8.24 6.59 2.35
CA SER A 78 7.43 5.39 2.57
C SER A 78 7.37 5.05 4.06
N ASN A 79 6.30 4.38 4.50
CA ASN A 79 6.23 3.76 5.82
C ASN A 79 6.81 2.33 5.79
N ALA A 80 6.86 1.69 6.95
CA ALA A 80 7.36 0.32 7.07
C ALA A 80 6.44 -0.71 6.39
N SER A 81 5.14 -0.64 6.59
CA SER A 81 4.11 -1.45 5.90
C SER A 81 2.71 -1.12 6.42
N VAL A 82 1.70 -1.65 5.72
CA VAL A 82 0.32 -1.84 6.19
C VAL A 82 -0.11 -3.28 5.88
N TYR A 83 -1.30 -3.70 6.31
CA TYR A 83 -1.71 -5.11 6.22
C TYR A 83 -1.81 -5.64 4.80
N ASP A 84 -2.43 -4.89 3.89
CA ASP A 84 -2.61 -5.25 2.49
C ASP A 84 -2.87 -4.01 1.62
N GLY A 85 -2.94 -4.20 0.31
CA GLY A 85 -3.17 -3.11 -0.63
C GLY A 85 -4.52 -2.41 -0.46
N ALA A 86 -5.55 -3.12 -0.04
CA ALA A 86 -6.88 -2.54 0.18
C ALA A 86 -6.91 -1.64 1.43
N THR A 87 -6.28 -2.07 2.52
CA THR A 87 -6.08 -1.23 3.71
C THR A 87 -5.16 -0.05 3.41
N ALA A 88 -4.13 -0.23 2.59
CA ALA A 88 -3.27 0.87 2.14
C ALA A 88 -4.09 1.94 1.39
N ALA A 89 -5.00 1.53 0.50
CA ALA A 89 -5.90 2.45 -0.19
C ALA A 89 -6.82 3.19 0.79
N ALA A 90 -7.43 2.48 1.76
CA ALA A 90 -8.29 3.09 2.75
C ALA A 90 -7.55 4.13 3.62
N GLU A 91 -6.35 3.81 4.11
CA GLU A 91 -5.53 4.75 4.86
C GLU A 91 -5.13 5.98 4.02
N ALA A 92 -4.86 5.81 2.72
CA ALA A 92 -4.57 6.91 1.81
C ALA A 92 -5.76 7.89 1.69
N LEU A 93 -7.00 7.39 1.66
CA LEU A 93 -8.19 8.24 1.69
C LEU A 93 -8.24 9.08 2.97
N LEU A 94 -7.96 8.45 4.12
CA LEU A 94 -7.96 9.14 5.41
C LEU A 94 -6.87 10.23 5.48
N MET A 95 -5.72 10.03 4.83
CA MET A 95 -4.69 11.08 4.72
C MET A 95 -5.18 12.31 3.94
N CYS A 96 -6.08 12.12 2.98
CA CYS A 96 -6.56 13.19 2.09
C CYS A 96 -7.69 14.01 2.67
N ARG A 97 -8.48 13.45 3.60
CA ARG A 97 -9.66 14.11 4.17
C ARG A 97 -9.30 15.30 5.07
N ASP A 98 -10.21 16.22 5.15
CA ASP A 98 -10.28 17.28 6.17
C ASP A 98 -11.76 17.63 6.47
N PRO A 99 -12.07 18.56 7.36
CA PRO A 99 -13.46 18.90 7.70
C PRO A 99 -14.34 19.33 6.52
N LYS A 100 -13.76 19.92 5.47
CA LYS A 100 -14.48 20.43 4.29
C LYS A 100 -14.49 19.44 3.13
N HIS A 101 -13.42 18.64 2.97
CA HIS A 101 -13.24 17.75 1.84
C HIS A 101 -13.38 16.30 2.32
N ARG A 102 -14.52 15.69 2.04
CA ARG A 102 -14.88 14.34 2.51
C ARG A 102 -15.36 13.42 1.39
N ARG A 103 -15.52 13.95 0.18
CA ARG A 103 -15.93 13.17 -0.98
C ARG A 103 -14.72 12.52 -1.64
N VAL A 104 -14.83 11.26 -1.97
CA VAL A 104 -13.81 10.47 -2.67
C VAL A 104 -14.37 10.02 -3.99
N LEU A 105 -13.64 10.23 -5.07
CA LEU A 105 -13.97 9.74 -6.39
C LEU A 105 -13.16 8.47 -6.68
N VAL A 106 -13.85 7.42 -7.14
CA VAL A 106 -13.25 6.11 -7.43
C VAL A 106 -13.88 5.55 -8.69
N PRO A 107 -13.10 5.19 -9.72
CA PRO A 107 -13.63 4.53 -10.90
C PRO A 107 -14.24 3.15 -10.58
N ALA A 108 -15.28 2.76 -11.30
CA ALA A 108 -15.84 1.40 -11.24
C ALA A 108 -14.86 0.33 -11.73
N SER A 109 -13.77 0.73 -12.40
CA SER A 109 -12.66 -0.12 -12.81
C SER A 109 -11.69 -0.52 -11.70
N VAL A 110 -11.85 0.02 -10.47
CA VAL A 110 -11.07 -0.41 -9.30
C VAL A 110 -11.55 -1.78 -8.83
N HIS A 111 -10.60 -2.59 -8.34
CA HIS A 111 -10.89 -3.94 -7.83
C HIS A 111 -12.03 -3.94 -6.79
N PRO A 112 -13.07 -4.78 -6.95
CA PRO A 112 -14.26 -4.76 -6.08
C PRO A 112 -13.98 -4.92 -4.60
N GLN A 113 -12.98 -5.71 -4.20
CA GLN A 113 -12.59 -5.88 -2.81
C GLN A 113 -11.94 -4.61 -2.24
N ILE A 114 -11.12 -3.91 -3.03
CA ILE A 114 -10.56 -2.61 -2.62
C ILE A 114 -11.72 -1.63 -2.40
N LEU A 115 -12.66 -1.56 -3.34
CA LEU A 115 -13.84 -0.70 -3.23
C LEU A 115 -14.67 -1.02 -1.99
N GLN A 116 -14.82 -2.30 -1.64
CA GLN A 116 -15.55 -2.71 -0.44
C GLN A 116 -14.84 -2.25 0.84
N VAL A 117 -13.52 -2.41 0.94
CA VAL A 117 -12.73 -1.97 2.10
C VAL A 117 -12.77 -0.46 2.26
N ILE A 118 -12.56 0.30 1.19
CA ILE A 118 -12.61 1.77 1.26
C ILE A 118 -14.00 2.30 1.61
N ARG A 119 -15.08 1.64 1.22
CA ARG A 119 -16.43 1.98 1.67
C ARG A 119 -16.60 1.79 3.17
N THR A 120 -16.14 0.65 3.69
CA THR A 120 -16.20 0.37 5.14
C THR A 120 -15.47 1.43 5.96
N TYR A 121 -14.25 1.79 5.55
CA TYR A 121 -13.48 2.85 6.20
C TYR A 121 -14.14 4.22 6.00
N GLY A 122 -14.53 4.53 4.77
CA GLY A 122 -15.18 5.81 4.43
C GLY A 122 -16.41 6.07 5.27
N GLU A 123 -17.30 5.09 5.40
CA GLU A 123 -18.51 5.17 6.24
C GLU A 123 -18.16 5.45 7.70
N ALA A 124 -17.20 4.70 8.27
CA ALA A 124 -16.77 4.88 9.67
C ALA A 124 -16.21 6.27 9.96
N TYR A 125 -15.61 6.92 8.96
CA TYR A 125 -14.99 8.24 9.09
C TYR A 125 -15.82 9.38 8.47
N GLY A 126 -17.05 9.11 8.06
CA GLY A 126 -17.98 10.11 7.50
C GLY A 126 -17.52 10.67 6.15
N MET A 127 -16.87 9.84 5.32
CA MET A 127 -16.51 10.15 3.94
C MET A 127 -17.57 9.59 2.98
N THR A 128 -17.82 10.28 1.89
CA THR A 128 -18.73 9.83 0.83
C THR A 128 -17.92 9.24 -0.32
N ILE A 129 -18.09 7.95 -0.59
CA ILE A 129 -17.44 7.27 -1.70
C ILE A 129 -18.35 7.33 -2.93
N THR A 130 -17.94 8.08 -3.94
CA THR A 130 -18.63 8.21 -5.22
C THR A 130 -17.93 7.34 -6.26
N VAL A 131 -18.64 6.35 -6.78
CA VAL A 131 -18.12 5.47 -7.83
C VAL A 131 -18.48 6.07 -9.18
N LEU A 132 -17.47 6.26 -10.01
CA LEU A 132 -17.59 6.83 -11.37
C LEU A 132 -17.74 5.71 -12.39
N GLU A 133 -18.63 5.87 -13.33
CA GLU A 133 -18.86 4.91 -14.40
C GLU A 133 -17.68 4.82 -15.36
N CYS A 134 -17.39 3.61 -15.83
CA CYS A 134 -16.31 3.31 -16.77
C CYS A 134 -16.86 2.44 -17.91
N PRO A 135 -17.66 2.99 -18.82
CA PRO A 135 -18.36 2.22 -19.84
C PRO A 135 -17.42 1.46 -20.79
N HIS A 136 -16.20 1.97 -21.00
CA HIS A 136 -15.17 1.35 -21.80
C HIS A 136 -14.07 0.67 -20.97
N GLY A 137 -14.32 0.44 -19.68
CA GLY A 137 -13.40 -0.22 -18.77
C GLY A 137 -12.31 0.68 -18.19
N VAL A 138 -12.25 1.95 -18.60
CA VAL A 138 -11.37 3.00 -18.06
C VAL A 138 -12.18 4.26 -17.73
N LEU A 139 -11.65 5.09 -16.85
CA LEU A 139 -12.29 6.37 -16.51
C LEU A 139 -12.05 7.40 -17.62
N GLU A 140 -13.12 8.00 -18.12
CA GLU A 140 -13.03 9.11 -19.06
C GLU A 140 -12.89 10.45 -18.33
N GLU A 141 -12.08 11.36 -18.88
CA GLU A 141 -11.86 12.68 -18.29
C GLU A 141 -13.15 13.49 -18.15
N SER A 142 -14.06 13.38 -19.12
CA SER A 142 -15.38 14.03 -19.11
C SER A 142 -16.19 13.63 -17.88
N VAL A 143 -16.25 12.34 -17.56
CA VAL A 143 -16.95 11.79 -16.38
C VAL A 143 -16.32 12.30 -15.10
N LEU A 144 -14.98 12.35 -15.04
CA LEU A 144 -14.28 12.92 -13.89
C LEU A 144 -14.62 14.41 -13.70
N ARG A 145 -14.53 15.21 -14.78
CA ARG A 145 -14.77 16.67 -14.71
C ARG A 145 -16.18 17.00 -14.22
N GLU A 146 -17.19 16.24 -14.66
CA GLU A 146 -18.58 16.40 -14.18
C GLU A 146 -18.74 16.03 -12.69
N ALA A 147 -17.96 15.07 -12.21
CA ALA A 147 -18.04 14.61 -10.82
C ALA A 147 -17.26 15.47 -9.83
N LEU A 148 -16.28 16.26 -10.30
CA LEU A 148 -15.43 17.10 -9.45
C LEU A 148 -16.24 18.23 -8.80
N SER A 149 -16.16 18.33 -7.47
CA SER A 149 -16.86 19.31 -6.64
C SER A 149 -15.94 19.90 -5.56
N GLU A 150 -16.36 20.99 -4.93
CA GLU A 150 -15.57 21.67 -3.91
C GLU A 150 -15.30 20.84 -2.66
N ASP A 151 -16.15 19.84 -2.36
CA ASP A 151 -16.02 18.94 -1.22
C ASP A 151 -15.17 17.68 -1.53
N THR A 152 -14.64 17.56 -2.76
CA THR A 152 -13.84 16.41 -3.18
C THR A 152 -12.46 16.43 -2.52
N ALA A 153 -12.14 15.40 -1.76
CA ALA A 153 -10.85 15.20 -1.07
C ALA A 153 -9.79 14.61 -1.98
N CYS A 154 -10.14 13.55 -2.70
CA CYS A 154 -9.21 12.82 -3.55
C CYS A 154 -9.89 12.02 -4.67
N LEU A 155 -9.08 11.67 -5.66
CA LEU A 155 -9.34 10.70 -6.71
C LEU A 155 -8.42 9.49 -6.47
N LEU A 156 -8.98 8.29 -6.36
CA LEU A 156 -8.23 7.04 -6.31
C LEU A 156 -8.31 6.37 -7.69
N LEU A 157 -7.17 6.10 -8.31
CA LEU A 157 -7.04 5.27 -9.51
C LEU A 157 -6.32 3.97 -9.17
N GLN A 158 -6.54 2.91 -9.95
CA GLN A 158 -5.79 1.66 -9.89
C GLN A 158 -5.14 1.36 -11.23
N GLN A 159 -3.87 0.93 -11.20
CA GLN A 159 -3.11 0.71 -12.44
C GLN A 159 -2.15 -0.50 -12.32
N PRO A 160 -2.27 -1.52 -13.18
CA PRO A 160 -3.43 -1.75 -14.05
C PRO A 160 -4.73 -1.86 -13.26
N ASN A 161 -5.86 -1.51 -13.88
CA ASN A 161 -7.16 -1.58 -13.23
C ASN A 161 -7.70 -3.04 -13.18
N TYR A 162 -8.89 -3.25 -12.62
CA TYR A 162 -9.48 -4.57 -12.45
C TYR A 162 -9.64 -5.36 -13.76
N PHE A 163 -9.83 -4.66 -14.86
CA PHE A 163 -9.97 -5.27 -16.20
C PHE A 163 -8.63 -5.50 -16.90
N GLY A 164 -7.51 -5.15 -16.27
CA GLY A 164 -6.17 -5.25 -16.86
C GLY A 164 -5.80 -4.11 -17.79
N LEU A 165 -6.60 -3.04 -17.81
CA LEU A 165 -6.38 -1.86 -18.64
C LEU A 165 -5.54 -0.82 -17.90
N ILE A 166 -4.89 0.05 -18.67
CA ILE A 166 -4.09 1.15 -18.13
C ILE A 166 -4.93 2.43 -18.20
N GLU A 167 -5.11 3.08 -17.06
CA GLU A 167 -5.78 4.38 -16.96
C GLU A 167 -4.87 5.50 -17.49
N ASP A 168 -5.43 6.54 -18.06
CA ASP A 168 -4.70 7.77 -18.35
C ASP A 168 -4.53 8.61 -17.07
N ALA A 169 -3.69 8.10 -16.17
CA ALA A 169 -3.55 8.65 -14.83
C ALA A 169 -3.00 10.08 -14.86
N GLU A 170 -2.13 10.42 -15.80
CA GLU A 170 -1.54 11.75 -15.94
C GLU A 170 -2.62 12.79 -16.24
N THR A 171 -3.42 12.57 -17.28
CA THR A 171 -4.54 13.47 -17.64
C THR A 171 -5.58 13.58 -16.52
N LEU A 172 -5.95 12.44 -15.92
CA LEU A 172 -6.95 12.42 -14.85
C LEU A 172 -6.48 13.14 -13.57
N PHE A 173 -5.23 12.94 -13.15
CA PHE A 173 -4.68 13.65 -11.99
C PHE A 173 -4.44 15.13 -12.27
N ALA A 174 -4.06 15.50 -13.50
CA ALA A 174 -3.95 16.90 -13.88
C ALA A 174 -5.32 17.61 -13.78
N ALA A 175 -6.39 17.00 -14.31
CA ALA A 175 -7.74 17.53 -14.19
C ALA A 175 -8.22 17.65 -12.73
N ALA A 176 -7.90 16.65 -11.90
CA ALA A 176 -8.21 16.69 -10.47
C ALA A 176 -7.44 17.80 -9.74
N ALA A 177 -6.17 18.01 -10.09
CA ALA A 177 -5.30 19.04 -9.48
C ALA A 177 -5.78 20.46 -9.76
N GLU A 178 -6.43 20.74 -10.91
CA GLU A 178 -7.07 22.04 -11.21
C GLU A 178 -8.08 22.46 -10.12
N LYS A 179 -8.71 21.48 -9.47
CA LYS A 179 -9.65 21.66 -8.36
C LYS A 179 -9.02 21.38 -6.99
N LYS A 180 -7.68 21.25 -6.90
CA LYS A 180 -6.93 20.93 -5.68
C LYS A 180 -7.29 19.55 -5.07
N VAL A 181 -7.87 18.66 -5.87
CA VAL A 181 -8.18 17.29 -5.48
C VAL A 181 -6.90 16.46 -5.54
N LYS A 182 -6.63 15.67 -4.49
CA LYS A 182 -5.39 14.89 -4.35
C LYS A 182 -5.49 13.58 -5.13
N GLY A 183 -4.45 13.25 -5.92
CA GLY A 183 -4.35 11.97 -6.61
C GLY A 183 -3.78 10.87 -5.70
N ILE A 184 -4.43 9.70 -5.71
CA ILE A 184 -3.93 8.46 -5.10
C ILE A 184 -3.84 7.42 -6.20
N LEU A 185 -2.67 6.80 -6.39
CA LEU A 185 -2.50 5.73 -7.35
C LEU A 185 -2.27 4.40 -6.62
N HIS A 186 -3.19 3.46 -6.79
CA HIS A 186 -3.01 2.07 -6.38
C HIS A 186 -2.32 1.31 -7.51
N ILE A 187 -1.09 0.84 -7.28
CA ILE A 187 -0.26 0.24 -8.33
C ILE A 187 0.02 -1.23 -8.06
N ASN A 188 0.15 -1.99 -9.14
CA ASN A 188 0.82 -3.29 -9.10
C ASN A 188 2.34 -3.06 -9.17
N PRO A 189 3.14 -3.55 -8.19
CA PRO A 189 4.56 -3.23 -8.10
C PRO A 189 5.39 -3.77 -9.27
N ILE A 190 4.96 -4.86 -9.92
CA ILE A 190 5.64 -5.39 -11.10
C ILE A 190 5.37 -4.52 -12.32
N ALA A 191 4.12 -4.10 -12.51
CA ALA A 191 3.75 -3.20 -13.60
C ALA A 191 4.38 -1.81 -13.44
N ALA A 192 4.58 -1.34 -12.22
CA ALA A 192 5.23 -0.07 -11.92
C ALA A 192 6.66 0.04 -12.47
N ALA A 193 7.35 -1.09 -12.68
CA ALA A 193 8.67 -1.08 -13.30
C ALA A 193 8.65 -0.73 -14.81
N LEU A 194 7.49 -0.74 -15.45
CA LEU A 194 7.30 -0.49 -16.87
C LEU A 194 6.47 0.76 -17.17
N LEU A 195 5.70 1.22 -16.20
CA LEU A 195 4.79 2.37 -16.33
C LEU A 195 5.41 3.61 -15.71
N PRO A 196 4.96 4.82 -16.08
CA PRO A 196 5.34 6.03 -15.34
C PRO A 196 5.11 5.86 -13.84
N SER A 197 6.04 6.35 -13.03
CA SER A 197 5.89 6.28 -11.58
C SER A 197 4.64 7.04 -11.12
N ALA A 198 4.12 6.68 -9.96
CA ALA A 198 2.93 7.33 -9.42
C ALA A 198 3.12 8.86 -9.28
N LYS A 199 4.33 9.31 -8.93
CA LYS A 199 4.64 10.73 -8.82
C LYS A 199 4.69 11.42 -10.17
N GLU A 200 5.29 10.80 -11.20
CA GLU A 200 5.29 11.33 -12.56
C GLU A 200 3.88 11.44 -13.12
N ALA A 201 3.01 10.47 -12.83
CA ALA A 201 1.60 10.54 -13.18
C ALA A 201 0.80 11.62 -12.43
N GLY A 202 1.40 12.32 -11.45
CA GLY A 202 0.74 13.40 -10.69
C GLY A 202 0.07 12.97 -9.39
N ALA A 203 0.21 11.72 -8.96
CA ALA A 203 -0.29 11.29 -7.66
C ALA A 203 0.55 11.89 -6.52
N VAL A 204 -0.10 12.16 -5.39
CA VAL A 204 0.57 12.62 -4.15
C VAL A 204 0.76 11.46 -3.15
N ILE A 205 0.06 10.36 -3.35
CA ILE A 205 0.17 9.12 -2.57
C ILE A 205 0.17 7.94 -3.54
N ALA A 206 1.09 7.02 -3.34
CA ALA A 206 1.13 5.72 -3.99
C ALA A 206 0.86 4.62 -2.96
N VAL A 207 0.01 3.67 -3.32
CA VAL A 207 -0.31 2.51 -2.49
C VAL A 207 -0.35 1.26 -3.36
N GLY A 208 -0.27 0.10 -2.75
CA GLY A 208 -0.41 -1.14 -3.50
C GLY A 208 -0.24 -2.38 -2.66
N GLU A 209 -0.42 -3.52 -3.33
CA GLU A 209 -0.22 -4.83 -2.75
C GLU A 209 1.19 -5.35 -3.07
N GLY A 210 1.97 -5.62 -2.03
CA GLY A 210 3.37 -6.08 -2.16
C GLY A 210 3.54 -7.59 -2.30
N GLN A 211 2.47 -8.39 -2.29
CA GLN A 211 2.55 -9.84 -2.47
C GLN A 211 3.40 -10.24 -3.68
N PRO A 212 3.32 -9.56 -4.84
CA PRO A 212 4.13 -9.90 -6.00
C PRO A 212 5.64 -9.80 -5.81
N LEU A 213 6.11 -9.05 -4.81
CA LEU A 213 7.53 -8.83 -4.54
C LEU A 213 8.25 -10.01 -3.87
N GLY A 214 7.56 -11.13 -3.62
CA GLY A 214 8.22 -12.33 -3.12
C GLY A 214 7.40 -13.17 -2.14
N MET A 215 6.10 -12.95 -2.04
CA MET A 215 5.23 -13.71 -1.16
C MET A 215 4.46 -14.79 -1.92
N PRO A 216 4.37 -16.03 -1.38
CA PRO A 216 3.47 -17.04 -1.93
C PRO A 216 2.00 -16.64 -1.72
N LEU A 217 1.09 -17.35 -2.40
CA LEU A 217 -0.35 -17.04 -2.30
C LEU A 217 -0.96 -17.33 -0.92
N ASN A 218 -0.36 -18.20 -0.11
CA ASN A 218 -0.73 -18.50 1.28
C ASN A 218 -2.25 -18.71 1.50
N PHE A 219 -2.92 -19.35 0.54
CA PHE A 219 -4.39 -19.57 0.58
C PHE A 219 -5.23 -18.29 0.75
N GLY A 220 -4.69 -17.13 0.36
CA GLY A 220 -5.38 -15.85 0.44
C GLY A 220 -4.81 -14.86 1.44
N GLY A 221 -3.63 -15.10 1.96
CA GLY A 221 -2.93 -14.17 2.85
C GLY A 221 -2.32 -14.84 4.09
N PRO A 222 -1.70 -14.03 4.98
CA PRO A 222 -1.59 -12.57 4.90
C PRO A 222 -0.67 -12.09 3.77
N TYR A 223 -0.90 -10.86 3.32
CA TYR A 223 -0.08 -10.21 2.29
C TYR A 223 0.62 -8.96 2.86
N LEU A 224 0.99 -8.01 2.01
CA LEU A 224 1.74 -6.81 2.40
C LEU A 224 1.18 -5.59 1.67
N GLY A 225 0.64 -4.63 2.39
CA GLY A 225 0.34 -3.31 1.83
C GLY A 225 1.56 -2.39 1.91
N PHE A 226 1.87 -1.67 0.83
CA PHE A 226 2.84 -0.58 0.87
C PHE A 226 2.17 0.78 0.66
N MET A 227 2.78 1.79 1.25
CA MET A 227 2.33 3.18 1.14
C MET A 227 3.52 4.11 1.04
N ALA A 228 3.48 5.01 0.07
CA ALA A 228 4.44 6.08 -0.08
C ALA A 228 3.75 7.40 -0.45
N SER A 229 4.38 8.53 -0.17
CA SER A 229 3.79 9.83 -0.44
C SER A 229 4.86 10.90 -0.72
N VAL A 230 4.41 12.03 -1.25
CA VAL A 230 5.24 13.23 -1.32
C VAL A 230 5.55 13.76 0.09
N SER A 231 6.68 14.46 0.25
CA SER A 231 7.14 15.01 1.54
C SER A 231 6.09 15.81 2.29
N ALA A 232 5.25 16.56 1.56
CA ALA A 232 4.18 17.36 2.14
C ALA A 232 3.13 16.53 2.91
N MET A 233 2.97 15.24 2.57
CA MET A 233 2.03 14.31 3.20
C MET A 233 2.67 13.44 4.30
N MET A 234 4.00 13.48 4.48
CA MET A 234 4.75 12.61 5.38
C MET A 234 4.19 12.55 6.81
N ARG A 235 3.75 13.69 7.37
CA ARG A 235 3.19 13.73 8.73
C ARG A 235 1.82 13.07 8.86
N LYS A 236 1.13 12.84 7.74
CA LYS A 236 -0.15 12.13 7.68
C LYS A 236 0.00 10.66 7.33
N LEU A 237 1.18 10.24 6.84
CA LEU A 237 1.45 8.86 6.47
C LEU A 237 1.37 7.96 7.71
N PRO A 238 0.45 6.98 7.76
CA PRO A 238 0.28 6.14 8.94
C PRO A 238 1.44 5.16 9.10
N GLY A 239 1.54 4.56 10.27
CA GLY A 239 2.56 3.55 10.58
C GLY A 239 3.93 4.14 10.89
N ARG A 240 4.90 3.24 11.04
CA ARG A 240 6.27 3.60 11.42
C ARG A 240 7.09 4.02 10.22
N ILE A 241 7.96 4.96 10.45
CA ILE A 241 8.95 5.41 9.47
C ILE A 241 10.32 5.33 10.15
N VAL A 242 11.22 4.58 9.55
CA VAL A 242 12.61 4.50 9.99
C VAL A 242 13.41 5.60 9.28
N GLY A 243 14.21 6.31 10.06
CA GLY A 243 15.14 7.32 9.55
C GLY A 243 16.58 6.92 9.80
N GLN A 244 17.47 7.39 8.94
CA GLN A 244 18.92 7.29 9.15
C GLN A 244 19.38 8.43 10.05
N SER A 245 20.28 8.12 10.97
CA SER A 245 20.92 9.04 11.92
C SER A 245 22.40 8.67 12.10
N THR A 246 23.01 9.25 13.10
CA THR A 246 24.35 8.86 13.57
C THR A 246 24.31 8.57 15.06
N ASP A 247 25.15 7.65 15.52
CA ASP A 247 25.36 7.40 16.94
C ASP A 247 26.32 8.45 17.56
N HIS A 248 26.60 8.31 18.84
CA HIS A 248 27.49 9.24 19.57
C HIS A 248 28.96 9.21 19.11
N GLU A 249 29.36 8.18 18.38
CA GLU A 249 30.69 8.06 17.76
C GLU A 249 30.69 8.52 16.30
N GLY A 250 29.56 9.03 15.78
CA GLY A 250 29.40 9.48 14.40
C GLY A 250 29.20 8.36 13.37
N ARG A 251 28.96 7.10 13.81
CA ARG A 251 28.69 5.99 12.93
C ARG A 251 27.23 6.01 12.48
N ARG A 252 26.96 5.56 11.26
CA ARG A 252 25.60 5.44 10.72
C ARG A 252 24.73 4.55 11.63
N ALA A 253 23.57 5.07 11.98
CA ALA A 253 22.58 4.39 12.80
C ALA A 253 21.16 4.61 12.25
N TYR A 254 20.20 3.80 12.70
CA TYR A 254 18.81 3.87 12.29
C TYR A 254 17.90 3.99 13.51
N VAL A 255 16.84 4.77 13.37
CA VAL A 255 15.91 5.05 14.47
C VAL A 255 14.48 5.13 13.95
N LEU A 256 13.50 4.85 14.82
CA LEU A 256 12.10 5.17 14.56
C LEU A 256 11.91 6.68 14.63
N THR A 257 11.24 7.24 13.63
CA THR A 257 10.95 8.68 13.53
C THR A 257 9.46 8.97 13.75
N LEU A 258 9.11 10.25 13.96
CA LEU A 258 7.73 10.71 14.12
C LEU A 258 6.93 9.95 15.19
N GLN A 259 7.56 9.51 16.25
CA GLN A 259 6.98 8.67 17.32
C GLN A 259 5.79 9.33 18.04
N ALA A 260 5.62 10.65 17.95
CA ALA A 260 4.46 11.34 18.52
C ALA A 260 3.09 10.82 18.02
N ARG A 261 3.08 9.99 16.97
CA ARG A 261 1.88 9.31 16.43
C ARG A 261 1.67 7.90 17.02
N GLU A 262 2.60 7.40 17.81
CA GLU A 262 2.52 6.06 18.39
C GLU A 262 1.50 6.02 19.53
N GLN A 263 0.86 4.87 19.71
CA GLN A 263 -0.21 4.66 20.69
C GLN A 263 0.21 5.00 22.13
N HIS A 264 1.45 4.69 22.49
CA HIS A 264 1.99 4.95 23.83
C HIS A 264 2.27 6.44 24.10
N ILE A 265 2.26 7.28 23.07
CA ILE A 265 2.45 8.74 23.19
C ILE A 265 1.13 9.49 22.99
N ARG A 266 0.41 9.20 21.89
CA ARG A 266 -0.89 9.82 21.57
C ARG A 266 -1.88 8.77 21.08
N ARG A 267 -2.56 8.14 22.03
CA ARG A 267 -3.53 7.08 21.77
C ARG A 267 -4.61 7.48 20.76
N GLU A 268 -5.11 8.68 20.85
CA GLU A 268 -6.18 9.22 20.01
C GLU A 268 -5.77 9.42 18.52
N LYS A 269 -4.47 9.37 18.23
CA LYS A 269 -3.91 9.52 16.88
C LYS A 269 -3.32 8.24 16.32
N ALA A 270 -3.30 7.17 17.09
CA ALA A 270 -2.76 5.89 16.65
C ALA A 270 -3.69 5.22 15.64
N SER A 271 -3.12 4.61 14.62
CA SER A 271 -3.84 3.75 13.68
C SER A 271 -3.68 2.29 14.10
N SER A 272 -4.80 1.57 14.21
CA SER A 272 -4.81 0.15 14.57
C SER A 272 -4.56 -0.78 13.38
N SER A 273 -4.61 -0.25 12.16
CA SER A 273 -4.46 -1.02 10.92
C SER A 273 -3.02 -1.08 10.41
N ILE A 274 -2.04 -0.82 11.28
CA ILE A 274 -0.65 -0.68 10.87
C ILE A 274 0.23 -1.69 11.59
N CYS A 275 1.02 -2.44 10.81
CA CYS A 275 2.02 -3.37 11.30
C CYS A 275 3.35 -3.10 10.60
N SER A 276 4.45 -3.08 11.36
CA SER A 276 5.80 -2.92 10.81
C SER A 276 6.44 -4.24 10.37
N ASN A 277 5.77 -5.36 10.63
CA ASN A 277 6.27 -6.71 10.35
C ASN A 277 5.16 -7.57 9.71
N GLN A 278 4.41 -7.00 8.77
CA GLN A 278 3.23 -7.70 8.23
C GLN A 278 3.61 -8.97 7.49
N ALA A 279 4.67 -8.94 6.71
CA ALA A 279 5.21 -10.12 6.05
C ALA A 279 6.73 -10.00 5.95
N LEU A 280 7.39 -11.08 6.24
CA LEU A 280 8.85 -11.17 6.13
C LEU A 280 9.29 -11.39 4.69
#